data_4f39776f64cf2e23dd97a90f5118fb21
#
_entry.id   4f39776f64cf2e23dd97a90f5118fb21
#
_cell.length_a   1.000
_cell.length_b   1.000
_cell.length_c   1.000
_cell.angle_alpha   90.00
_cell.angle_beta   90.00
_cell.angle_gamma   90.00
#
_symmetry.space_group_name_H-M   'P 1'
#
loop_
_entity.id
_entity.type
_entity.pdbx_description
1 polymer ?
#
loop_
_entity_poly.entity_id
_entity_poly.type
_entity_poly.pdbx_seq_one_letter_code
_entity_poly.pdbx_strand_id
1 'polypeptide(L)'
;MLGQIVDWFYGQIVGFLGNFFSEMGNMGAELFAMSWVQSVVLFFSYLGWALFAIGLVVACFECGVEYSGGRGNVKETALNAMKGFLAVSLFTQVPVRLYELAVSLQADLTAGITGFGTTSIGDAAKAALEDFNAVESLTSSGQIILRGFGPVTSGLMVIFCLALMAYAVIKVFFANLKRGGILLIQIAVGSLYMFSVPRGYGDGFIQWCKQVVGLCLTAFLQATILVAGLMVFKDHALLGLGLMLSAGEIPRIAGAFGLDTTTRTNISSAVYTAQSAVSMARTVAAAAK
;
A
#
# COMPACT_ATOMS: atom_id res chain seq x y z
N MET A 1 38.69 15.93 10.34
CA MET A 1 38.48 14.54 9.88
C MET A 1 37.13 13.97 10.28
N LEU A 2 36.75 13.93 11.56
CA LEU A 2 35.45 13.34 11.95
C LEU A 2 34.26 14.13 11.37
N GLY A 3 34.29 15.46 11.34
CA GLY A 3 33.26 16.30 10.73
C GLY A 3 33.09 16.05 9.24
N GLN A 4 34.17 15.95 8.48
CA GLN A 4 34.12 15.66 7.04
C GLN A 4 33.50 14.29 6.71
N ILE A 5 33.73 13.28 7.57
CA ILE A 5 33.11 11.94 7.42
C ILE A 5 31.61 12.05 7.73
N VAL A 6 31.22 12.78 8.75
CA VAL A 6 29.81 13.01 9.11
C VAL A 6 29.09 13.75 7.99
N ASP A 7 29.69 14.84 7.46
CA ASP A 7 29.11 15.63 6.36
C ASP A 7 28.97 14.81 5.08
N TRP A 8 29.98 13.99 4.76
CA TRP A 8 29.91 13.10 3.60
C TRP A 8 28.81 12.06 3.75
N PHE A 9 28.74 11.40 4.93
CA PHE A 9 27.72 10.39 5.21
C PHE A 9 26.31 10.98 5.23
N TYR A 10 26.17 12.18 5.78
CA TYR A 10 24.94 12.96 5.75
C TYR A 10 24.51 13.27 4.30
N GLY A 11 25.41 13.78 3.48
CA GLY A 11 25.11 14.08 2.06
C GLY A 11 24.68 12.83 1.26
N GLN A 12 25.29 11.67 1.54
CA GLN A 12 24.90 10.40 0.90
C GLN A 12 23.48 9.95 1.33
N ILE A 13 23.15 10.04 2.62
CA ILE A 13 21.83 9.68 3.12
C ILE A 13 20.77 10.64 2.58
N VAL A 14 21.03 11.95 2.59
CA VAL A 14 20.09 12.95 2.08
C VAL A 14 19.84 12.78 0.59
N GLY A 15 20.90 12.58 -0.20
CA GLY A 15 20.78 12.29 -1.63
C GLY A 15 19.98 11.00 -1.92
N PHE A 16 20.26 9.95 -1.16
CA PHE A 16 19.52 8.69 -1.24
C PHE A 16 18.04 8.88 -0.89
N LEU A 17 17.74 9.58 0.20
CA LEU A 17 16.37 9.87 0.63
C LEU A 17 15.62 10.71 -0.40
N GLY A 18 16.26 11.76 -0.94
CA GLY A 18 15.65 12.60 -1.99
C GLY A 18 15.26 11.81 -3.23
N ASN A 19 16.14 10.90 -3.69
CA ASN A 19 15.84 10.01 -4.81
C ASN A 19 14.72 9.02 -4.47
N PHE A 20 14.73 8.48 -3.26
CA PHE A 20 13.69 7.56 -2.79
C PHE A 20 12.31 8.22 -2.72
N PHE A 21 12.24 9.45 -2.23
CA PHE A 21 11.00 10.22 -2.22
C PHE A 21 10.51 10.58 -3.61
N SER A 22 11.42 10.88 -4.55
CA SER A 22 11.08 11.16 -5.95
C SER A 22 10.42 9.95 -6.62
N GLU A 23 10.99 8.77 -6.42
CA GLU A 23 10.45 7.53 -6.97
C GLU A 23 9.12 7.13 -6.30
N MET A 24 8.89 7.50 -5.04
CA MET A 24 7.71 7.08 -4.28
C MET A 24 6.41 7.72 -4.80
N GLY A 25 6.49 8.87 -5.47
CA GLY A 25 5.33 9.65 -5.91
C GLY A 25 4.48 8.96 -6.99
N ASN A 26 5.12 8.21 -7.90
CA ASN A 26 4.47 7.70 -9.11
C ASN A 26 4.42 6.16 -9.21
N MET A 27 5.17 5.44 -8.39
CA MET A 27 5.48 4.00 -8.56
C MET A 27 4.28 3.08 -8.71
N GLY A 28 3.16 3.38 -8.07
CA GLY A 28 2.03 2.46 -8.07
C GLY A 28 1.07 2.65 -9.25
N ALA A 29 0.90 3.89 -9.71
CA ALA A 29 -0.01 4.20 -10.82
C ALA A 29 0.57 3.77 -12.17
N GLU A 30 1.89 3.91 -12.35
CA GLU A 30 2.60 3.50 -13.58
C GLU A 30 2.47 2.00 -13.88
N LEU A 31 2.34 1.16 -12.84
CA LEU A 31 2.12 -0.27 -13.02
C LEU A 31 0.88 -0.54 -13.89
N PHE A 32 -0.23 0.17 -13.65
CA PHE A 32 -1.49 -0.02 -14.37
C PHE A 32 -1.48 0.59 -15.78
N ALA A 33 -0.50 1.43 -16.11
CA ALA A 33 -0.26 1.93 -17.46
C ALA A 33 0.47 0.92 -18.36
N MET A 34 1.12 -0.10 -17.76
CA MET A 34 1.86 -1.11 -18.53
C MET A 34 0.91 -2.02 -19.32
N SER A 35 1.22 -2.26 -20.60
CA SER A 35 0.36 -3.05 -21.51
C SER A 35 0.12 -4.48 -21.05
N TRP A 36 1.13 -5.13 -20.44
CA TRP A 36 0.97 -6.48 -19.92
C TRP A 36 0.04 -6.53 -18.71
N VAL A 37 0.06 -5.52 -17.83
CA VAL A 37 -0.86 -5.42 -16.69
C VAL A 37 -2.29 -5.23 -17.17
N GLN A 38 -2.51 -4.36 -18.16
CA GLN A 38 -3.81 -4.17 -18.79
C GLN A 38 -4.34 -5.48 -19.39
N SER A 39 -3.47 -6.27 -20.02
CA SER A 39 -3.82 -7.58 -20.56
C SER A 39 -4.25 -8.56 -19.47
N VAL A 40 -3.55 -8.57 -18.32
CA VAL A 40 -3.90 -9.39 -17.16
C VAL A 40 -5.24 -8.95 -16.56
N VAL A 41 -5.46 -7.65 -16.37
CA VAL A 41 -6.72 -7.10 -15.88
C VAL A 41 -7.88 -7.46 -16.82
N LEU A 42 -7.66 -7.36 -18.12
CA LEU A 42 -8.65 -7.73 -19.14
C LEU A 42 -8.98 -9.23 -19.09
N PHE A 43 -7.97 -10.08 -18.94
CA PHE A 43 -8.17 -11.53 -18.77
C PHE A 43 -9.07 -11.83 -17.56
N PHE A 44 -8.79 -11.25 -16.40
CA PHE A 44 -9.61 -11.43 -15.21
C PHE A 44 -10.99 -10.79 -15.32
N SER A 45 -11.14 -9.75 -16.13
CA SER A 45 -12.44 -9.19 -16.47
C SER A 45 -13.30 -10.22 -17.23
N TYR A 46 -12.75 -10.85 -18.28
CA TYR A 46 -13.45 -11.92 -19.01
C TYR A 46 -13.77 -13.13 -18.12
N LEU A 47 -12.83 -13.54 -17.27
CA LEU A 47 -13.06 -14.61 -16.29
C LEU A 47 -14.22 -14.25 -15.35
N GLY A 48 -14.24 -13.01 -14.85
CA GLY A 48 -15.33 -12.53 -13.99
C GLY A 48 -16.69 -12.58 -14.69
N TRP A 49 -16.76 -12.15 -15.94
CA TRP A 49 -18.00 -12.23 -16.74
C TRP A 49 -18.44 -13.68 -16.98
N ALA A 50 -17.50 -14.58 -17.27
CA ALA A 50 -17.82 -16.01 -17.44
C ALA A 50 -18.36 -16.62 -16.14
N LEU A 51 -17.69 -16.34 -15.00
CA LEU A 51 -18.14 -16.81 -13.71
C LEU A 51 -19.47 -16.22 -13.27
N PHE A 52 -19.72 -14.94 -13.57
CA PHE A 52 -21.01 -14.31 -13.35
C PHE A 52 -22.12 -15.00 -14.14
N ALA A 53 -21.91 -15.29 -15.44
CA ALA A 53 -22.89 -15.98 -16.26
C ALA A 53 -23.23 -17.37 -15.73
N ILE A 54 -22.20 -18.15 -15.33
CA ILE A 54 -22.40 -19.47 -14.71
C ILE A 54 -23.13 -19.33 -13.36
N GLY A 55 -22.73 -18.37 -12.53
CA GLY A 55 -23.36 -18.10 -11.24
C GLY A 55 -24.83 -17.68 -11.38
N LEU A 56 -25.16 -16.90 -12.41
CA LEU A 56 -26.54 -16.50 -12.72
C LEU A 56 -27.41 -17.70 -13.12
N VAL A 57 -26.89 -18.60 -13.96
CA VAL A 57 -27.59 -19.83 -14.35
C VAL A 57 -27.87 -20.68 -13.11
N VAL A 58 -26.87 -20.88 -12.26
CA VAL A 58 -27.04 -21.63 -10.99
C VAL A 58 -28.05 -20.95 -10.07
N ALA A 59 -28.02 -19.62 -9.94
CA ALA A 59 -28.99 -18.87 -9.14
C ALA A 59 -30.44 -19.06 -9.65
N CYS A 60 -30.63 -19.09 -10.98
CA CYS A 60 -31.94 -19.38 -11.56
C CYS A 60 -32.44 -20.81 -11.23
N PHE A 61 -31.56 -21.82 -11.28
CA PHE A 61 -31.90 -23.19 -10.89
C PHE A 61 -32.24 -23.30 -9.39
N GLU A 62 -31.41 -22.70 -8.53
CA GLU A 62 -31.65 -22.65 -7.09
C GLU A 62 -33.01 -22.00 -6.77
N CYS A 63 -33.31 -20.86 -7.39
CA CYS A 63 -34.60 -20.18 -7.27
C CYS A 63 -35.78 -21.06 -7.75
N GLY A 64 -35.62 -21.79 -8.86
CA GLY A 64 -36.64 -22.70 -9.38
C GLY A 64 -36.94 -23.86 -8.43
N VAL A 65 -35.93 -24.47 -7.85
CA VAL A 65 -36.06 -25.54 -6.85
C VAL A 65 -36.71 -25.01 -5.57
N GLU A 66 -36.30 -23.87 -5.06
CA GLU A 66 -36.91 -23.24 -3.88
C GLU A 66 -38.37 -22.82 -4.13
N TYR A 67 -38.68 -22.31 -5.33
CA TYR A 67 -40.02 -21.94 -5.72
C TYR A 67 -40.97 -23.15 -5.76
N SER A 68 -40.50 -24.30 -6.27
CA SER A 68 -41.27 -25.54 -6.27
C SER A 68 -41.51 -26.06 -4.85
N GLY A 69 -40.64 -25.72 -3.90
CA GLY A 69 -40.78 -26.01 -2.46
C GLY A 69 -41.61 -24.97 -1.67
N GLY A 70 -42.20 -23.97 -2.34
CA GLY A 70 -43.00 -22.90 -1.72
C GLY A 70 -42.21 -21.85 -0.94
N ARG A 71 -40.87 -21.85 -1.07
CA ARG A 71 -39.96 -20.92 -0.33
C ARG A 71 -39.19 -19.95 -1.24
N GLY A 72 -39.30 -20.10 -2.56
CA GLY A 72 -38.52 -19.28 -3.52
C GLY A 72 -38.95 -17.83 -3.54
N ASN A 73 -37.98 -16.93 -3.49
CA ASN A 73 -38.18 -15.47 -3.58
C ASN A 73 -37.54 -14.94 -4.89
N VAL A 74 -38.31 -14.97 -5.96
CA VAL A 74 -37.87 -14.48 -7.30
C VAL A 74 -37.37 -13.02 -7.25
N LYS A 75 -37.98 -12.18 -6.40
CA LYS A 75 -37.57 -10.78 -6.23
C LYS A 75 -36.15 -10.69 -5.67
N GLU A 76 -35.80 -11.50 -4.70
CA GLU A 76 -34.49 -11.52 -4.08
C GLU A 76 -33.43 -12.02 -5.05
N THR A 77 -33.72 -13.07 -5.80
CA THR A 77 -32.83 -13.61 -6.84
C THR A 77 -32.59 -12.56 -7.93
N ALA A 78 -33.63 -11.85 -8.37
CA ALA A 78 -33.48 -10.76 -9.33
C ALA A 78 -32.61 -9.61 -8.79
N LEU A 79 -32.79 -9.21 -7.52
CA LEU A 79 -31.95 -8.18 -6.89
C LEU A 79 -30.49 -8.64 -6.76
N ASN A 80 -30.24 -9.88 -6.46
CA ASN A 80 -28.88 -10.43 -6.37
C ASN A 80 -28.23 -10.54 -7.76
N ALA A 81 -28.98 -10.86 -8.79
CA ALA A 81 -28.51 -10.81 -10.18
C ALA A 81 -28.12 -9.37 -10.60
N MET A 82 -28.93 -8.37 -10.24
CA MET A 82 -28.57 -6.95 -10.48
C MET A 82 -27.33 -6.52 -9.73
N LYS A 83 -27.20 -6.90 -8.44
CA LYS A 83 -25.97 -6.64 -7.67
C LYS A 83 -24.76 -7.29 -8.32
N GLY A 84 -24.90 -8.55 -8.78
CA GLY A 84 -23.84 -9.29 -9.47
C GLY A 84 -23.44 -8.62 -10.80
N PHE A 85 -24.41 -8.13 -11.56
CA PHE A 85 -24.14 -7.39 -12.80
C PHE A 85 -23.35 -6.10 -12.55
N LEU A 86 -23.73 -5.31 -11.53
CA LEU A 86 -22.97 -4.12 -11.14
C LEU A 86 -21.58 -4.49 -10.64
N ALA A 87 -21.47 -5.53 -9.81
CA ALA A 87 -20.19 -6.00 -9.31
C ALA A 87 -19.24 -6.40 -10.44
N VAL A 88 -19.68 -7.23 -11.40
CA VAL A 88 -18.84 -7.69 -12.53
C VAL A 88 -18.47 -6.56 -13.49
N SER A 89 -19.30 -5.55 -13.62
CA SER A 89 -19.02 -4.38 -14.47
C SER A 89 -17.94 -3.47 -13.86
N LEU A 90 -17.80 -3.44 -12.55
CA LEU A 90 -17.01 -2.45 -11.83
C LEU A 90 -15.76 -3.02 -11.14
N PHE A 91 -15.69 -4.33 -10.87
CA PHE A 91 -14.64 -4.91 -10.01
C PHE A 91 -13.20 -4.75 -10.55
N THR A 92 -13.02 -4.56 -11.86
CA THR A 92 -11.71 -4.31 -12.46
C THR A 92 -11.38 -2.81 -12.55
N GLN A 93 -12.40 -1.97 -12.78
CA GLN A 93 -12.21 -0.54 -13.02
C GLN A 93 -12.10 0.24 -11.70
N VAL A 94 -12.98 -0.04 -10.73
CA VAL A 94 -13.03 0.71 -9.47
C VAL A 94 -11.72 0.61 -8.68
N PRO A 95 -11.09 -0.55 -8.51
CA PRO A 95 -9.81 -0.61 -7.79
C PRO A 95 -8.71 0.24 -8.43
N VAL A 96 -8.58 0.21 -9.75
CA VAL A 96 -7.56 1.00 -10.47
C VAL A 96 -7.85 2.49 -10.31
N ARG A 97 -9.09 2.92 -10.56
CA ARG A 97 -9.50 4.33 -10.43
C ARG A 97 -9.38 4.85 -8.99
N LEU A 98 -9.72 4.02 -8.01
CA LEU A 98 -9.58 4.38 -6.60
C LEU A 98 -8.10 4.54 -6.22
N TYR A 99 -7.23 3.72 -6.78
CA TYR A 99 -5.79 3.83 -6.56
C TYR A 99 -5.22 5.09 -7.23
N GLU A 100 -5.59 5.39 -8.48
CA GLU A 100 -5.23 6.62 -9.18
C GLU A 100 -5.70 7.86 -8.39
N LEU A 101 -6.94 7.83 -7.87
CA LEU A 101 -7.47 8.88 -6.99
C LEU A 101 -6.64 9.03 -5.71
N ALA A 102 -6.23 7.93 -5.07
CA ALA A 102 -5.41 7.98 -3.87
C ALA A 102 -4.03 8.62 -4.15
N VAL A 103 -3.43 8.35 -5.32
CA VAL A 103 -2.17 8.95 -5.75
C VAL A 103 -2.35 10.44 -6.06
N SER A 104 -3.43 10.86 -6.75
CA SER A 104 -3.69 12.27 -7.02
C SER A 104 -3.95 13.07 -5.75
N LEU A 105 -4.77 12.54 -4.82
CA LEU A 105 -5.00 13.16 -3.50
C LEU A 105 -3.70 13.29 -2.70
N GLN A 106 -2.81 12.32 -2.79
CA GLN A 106 -1.49 12.38 -2.16
C GLN A 106 -0.66 13.54 -2.73
N ALA A 107 -0.65 13.73 -4.05
CA ALA A 107 0.06 14.82 -4.71
C ALA A 107 -0.51 16.19 -4.31
N ASP A 108 -1.82 16.35 -4.35
CA ASP A 108 -2.52 17.60 -3.99
C ASP A 108 -2.28 17.97 -2.51
N LEU A 109 -2.37 16.98 -1.63
CA LEU A 109 -2.14 17.19 -0.20
C LEU A 109 -0.68 17.51 0.09
N THR A 110 0.27 16.86 -0.62
CA THR A 110 1.69 17.17 -0.51
C THR A 110 1.95 18.63 -0.90
N ALA A 111 1.39 19.11 -2.01
CA ALA A 111 1.48 20.48 -2.43
C ALA A 111 0.91 21.47 -1.38
N GLY A 112 -0.22 21.10 -0.74
CA GLY A 112 -0.84 21.89 0.32
C GLY A 112 -0.01 21.95 1.61
N ILE A 113 0.55 20.82 2.04
CA ILE A 113 1.33 20.71 3.28
C ILE A 113 2.68 21.39 3.13
N THR A 114 3.34 21.27 1.98
CA THR A 114 4.69 21.81 1.78
C THR A 114 4.69 23.32 1.56
N GLY A 115 3.57 23.91 1.14
CA GLY A 115 3.48 25.33 0.82
C GLY A 115 4.38 25.76 -0.35
N PHE A 116 5.12 24.84 -0.96
CA PHE A 116 6.06 25.12 -2.08
C PHE A 116 5.42 25.01 -3.46
N GLY A 117 4.12 24.69 -3.54
CA GLY A 117 3.42 24.45 -4.80
C GLY A 117 3.94 23.23 -5.58
N THR A 118 4.76 22.38 -4.94
CA THR A 118 5.29 21.16 -5.53
C THR A 118 4.30 20.01 -5.34
N THR A 119 3.97 19.32 -6.43
CA THR A 119 3.11 18.12 -6.40
C THR A 119 3.92 16.85 -6.15
N SER A 120 5.26 16.93 -6.21
CA SER A 120 6.17 15.82 -6.02
C SER A 120 6.65 15.73 -4.57
N ILE A 121 6.45 14.57 -3.95
CA ILE A 121 7.02 14.24 -2.63
C ILE A 121 8.55 14.37 -2.66
N GLY A 122 9.18 14.00 -3.77
CA GLY A 122 10.62 14.10 -3.96
C GLY A 122 11.15 15.54 -3.87
N ASP A 123 10.46 16.48 -4.52
CA ASP A 123 10.86 17.90 -4.50
C ASP A 123 10.62 18.51 -3.12
N ALA A 124 9.51 18.17 -2.46
CA ALA A 124 9.25 18.56 -1.09
C ALA A 124 10.32 18.02 -0.11
N ALA A 125 10.73 16.76 -0.31
CA ALA A 125 11.79 16.15 0.49
C ALA A 125 13.15 16.82 0.25
N LYS A 126 13.50 17.09 -1.00
CA LYS A 126 14.74 17.82 -1.33
C LYS A 126 14.75 19.20 -0.69
N ALA A 127 13.68 19.98 -0.83
CA ALA A 127 13.58 21.31 -0.25
C ALA A 127 13.69 21.28 1.29
N ALA A 128 13.02 20.33 1.96
CA ALA A 128 13.10 20.17 3.40
C ALA A 128 14.49 19.72 3.88
N LEU A 129 15.18 18.87 3.11
CA LEU A 129 16.50 18.36 3.43
C LEU A 129 17.62 19.36 3.08
N GLU A 130 17.46 20.17 2.01
CA GLU A 130 18.38 21.26 1.68
C GLU A 130 18.37 22.36 2.76
N ASP A 131 17.20 22.71 3.28
CA ASP A 131 17.07 23.64 4.41
C ASP A 131 17.73 23.08 5.71
N PHE A 132 17.80 21.76 5.84
CA PHE A 132 18.45 21.09 6.97
C PHE A 132 19.97 21.09 6.86
N ASN A 133 20.55 21.22 5.65
CA ASN A 133 22.00 21.36 5.41
C ASN A 133 22.60 22.67 5.93
N ALA A 134 21.79 23.62 6.38
CA ALA A 134 22.28 24.82 7.04
C ALA A 134 22.77 24.45 8.46
N VAL A 135 24.00 23.90 8.53
CA VAL A 135 24.82 23.89 9.75
C VAL A 135 25.02 25.35 10.16
N GLU A 136 24.19 25.79 11.08
CA GLU A 136 24.03 27.23 11.36
C GLU A 136 25.22 27.84 12.08
N SER A 137 26.10 27.08 12.68
CA SER A 137 27.44 27.48 13.13
C SER A 137 28.17 26.42 13.96
N LEU A 138 29.44 26.23 13.70
CA LEU A 138 30.37 25.70 14.71
C LEU A 138 30.55 26.77 15.77
N THR A 139 29.94 26.61 16.92
CA THR A 139 30.28 27.43 18.08
C THR A 139 31.73 27.17 18.49
N SER A 140 32.41 28.18 19.04
CA SER A 140 33.78 28.13 19.51
C SER A 140 34.07 27.00 20.54
N SER A 141 33.06 26.30 20.99
CA SER A 141 33.12 25.13 21.87
C SER A 141 32.97 23.77 21.17
N GLY A 142 32.97 23.72 19.81
CA GLY A 142 32.92 22.46 19.09
C GLY A 142 31.52 21.77 19.08
N GLN A 143 30.47 22.49 19.50
CA GLN A 143 29.11 22.00 19.44
C GLN A 143 28.51 22.26 18.08
N ILE A 144 27.96 21.23 17.45
CA ILE A 144 27.20 21.35 16.19
C ILE A 144 25.76 21.72 16.56
N ILE A 145 25.34 22.93 16.21
CA ILE A 145 23.94 23.35 16.34
C ILE A 145 23.24 22.96 15.05
N LEU A 146 22.42 21.92 15.12
CA LEU A 146 21.54 21.48 14.04
C LEU A 146 20.17 22.10 14.28
N ARG A 147 19.65 22.75 13.24
CA ARG A 147 18.29 23.30 13.23
C ARG A 147 17.31 22.17 13.60
N GLY A 148 16.46 22.39 14.60
CA GLY A 148 15.50 21.38 15.09
C GLY A 148 15.96 20.44 16.21
N PHE A 149 17.27 20.38 16.50
CA PHE A 149 17.79 19.58 17.65
C PHE A 149 18.26 20.43 18.84
N GLY A 150 18.45 21.73 18.65
CA GLY A 150 19.14 22.56 19.64
C GLY A 150 20.64 22.23 19.72
N PRO A 151 21.35 22.65 20.77
CA PRO A 151 22.77 22.36 20.93
C PRO A 151 22.96 20.85 21.17
N VAL A 152 23.33 20.12 20.12
CA VAL A 152 23.57 18.67 20.20
C VAL A 152 25.02 18.41 20.59
N THR A 153 25.19 17.82 21.73
CA THR A 153 26.50 17.50 22.31
C THR A 153 27.20 16.29 21.65
N SER A 154 26.49 15.53 20.79
CA SER A 154 27.12 14.38 20.14
C SER A 154 26.60 14.16 18.71
N GLY A 155 27.52 14.13 17.73
CA GLY A 155 27.24 13.77 16.35
C GLY A 155 26.63 12.36 16.20
N LEU A 156 26.77 11.52 17.22
CA LEU A 156 26.20 10.18 17.27
C LEU A 156 24.66 10.19 17.30
N MET A 157 24.05 11.16 18.00
CA MET A 157 22.59 11.32 18.02
C MET A 157 22.04 11.73 16.66
N VAL A 158 22.76 12.57 15.93
CA VAL A 158 22.38 12.97 14.57
C VAL A 158 22.39 11.77 13.63
N ILE A 159 23.45 10.98 13.64
CA ILE A 159 23.57 9.77 12.83
C ILE A 159 22.44 8.79 13.17
N PHE A 160 22.13 8.62 14.47
CA PHE A 160 21.04 7.76 14.92
C PHE A 160 19.68 8.23 14.38
N CYS A 161 19.37 9.53 14.44
CA CYS A 161 18.13 10.08 13.92
C CYS A 161 18.02 9.95 12.39
N LEU A 162 19.12 10.16 11.66
CA LEU A 162 19.17 9.96 10.21
C LEU A 162 18.97 8.48 9.85
N ALA A 163 19.55 7.56 10.61
CA ALA A 163 19.33 6.12 10.39
C ALA A 163 17.86 5.72 10.61
N LEU A 164 17.22 6.26 11.67
CA LEU A 164 15.80 6.03 11.92
C LEU A 164 14.90 6.65 10.84
N MET A 165 15.24 7.84 10.34
CA MET A 165 14.56 8.47 9.21
C MET A 165 14.65 7.57 7.97
N ALA A 166 15.86 7.14 7.61
CA ALA A 166 16.09 6.23 6.49
C ALA A 166 15.27 4.94 6.62
N TYR A 167 15.24 4.37 7.82
CA TYR A 167 14.43 3.18 8.11
C TYR A 167 12.93 3.44 7.88
N ALA A 168 12.39 4.56 8.38
CA ALA A 168 10.97 4.90 8.22
C ALA A 168 10.60 5.05 6.73
N VAL A 169 11.42 5.78 5.97
CA VAL A 169 11.22 6.02 4.53
C VAL A 169 11.29 4.71 3.75
N ILE A 170 12.31 3.90 3.97
CA ILE A 170 12.50 2.60 3.30
C ILE A 170 11.31 1.67 3.60
N LYS A 171 10.85 1.63 4.86
CA LYS A 171 9.68 0.81 5.25
C LYS A 171 8.41 1.21 4.50
N VAL A 172 8.12 2.50 4.40
CA VAL A 172 6.96 3.02 3.68
C VAL A 172 7.10 2.82 2.17
N PHE A 173 8.30 3.03 1.62
CA PHE A 173 8.60 2.79 0.22
C PHE A 173 8.29 1.34 -0.19
N PHE A 174 8.86 0.35 0.50
CA PHE A 174 8.58 -1.05 0.19
C PHE A 174 7.11 -1.42 0.40
N ALA A 175 6.42 -0.79 1.34
CA ALA A 175 4.99 -0.96 1.48
C ALA A 175 4.24 -0.45 0.24
N ASN A 176 4.59 0.73 -0.27
CA ASN A 176 4.00 1.30 -1.48
C ASN A 176 4.31 0.47 -2.74
N LEU A 177 5.56 0.04 -2.90
CA LEU A 177 5.98 -0.79 -4.03
C LEU A 177 5.15 -2.09 -4.12
N LYS A 178 4.89 -2.74 -2.99
CA LYS A 178 4.09 -3.97 -2.94
C LYS A 178 2.61 -3.74 -3.27
N ARG A 179 2.06 -2.56 -3.00
CA ARG A 179 0.62 -2.30 -3.13
C ARG A 179 0.08 -2.44 -4.53
N GLY A 180 0.83 -1.97 -5.54
CA GLY A 180 0.43 -2.15 -6.94
C GLY A 180 0.25 -3.61 -7.30
N GLY A 181 1.22 -4.46 -6.93
CA GLY A 181 1.13 -5.91 -7.14
C GLY A 181 0.00 -6.57 -6.34
N ILE A 182 -0.22 -6.13 -5.10
CA ILE A 182 -1.32 -6.63 -4.26
C ILE A 182 -2.67 -6.25 -4.87
N LEU A 183 -2.81 -5.03 -5.38
CA LEU A 183 -4.05 -4.60 -6.03
C LEU A 183 -4.35 -5.42 -7.28
N LEU A 184 -3.32 -5.77 -8.06
CA LEU A 184 -3.46 -6.66 -9.20
C LEU A 184 -3.94 -8.06 -8.78
N ILE A 185 -3.38 -8.61 -7.67
CA ILE A 185 -3.85 -9.87 -7.08
C ILE A 185 -5.31 -9.74 -6.59
N GLN A 186 -5.67 -8.62 -5.98
CA GLN A 186 -7.05 -8.38 -5.54
C GLN A 186 -8.03 -8.34 -6.72
N ILE A 187 -7.64 -7.77 -7.87
CA ILE A 187 -8.45 -7.80 -9.10
C ILE A 187 -8.65 -9.26 -9.55
N ALA A 188 -7.58 -10.06 -9.53
CA ALA A 188 -7.66 -11.49 -9.88
C ALA A 188 -8.61 -12.26 -8.93
N VAL A 189 -8.46 -12.07 -7.61
CA VAL A 189 -9.33 -12.69 -6.60
C VAL A 189 -10.77 -12.19 -6.72
N GLY A 190 -10.96 -10.89 -7.03
CA GLY A 190 -12.28 -10.28 -7.25
C GLY A 190 -13.11 -11.00 -8.30
N SER A 191 -12.47 -11.51 -9.36
CA SER A 191 -13.16 -12.25 -10.43
C SER A 191 -13.86 -13.52 -9.91
N LEU A 192 -13.29 -14.18 -8.88
CA LEU A 192 -13.84 -15.43 -8.32
C LEU A 192 -15.16 -15.19 -7.56
N TYR A 193 -15.34 -14.01 -6.96
CA TYR A 193 -16.60 -13.68 -6.27
C TYR A 193 -17.77 -13.48 -7.23
N MET A 194 -17.50 -13.27 -8.53
CA MET A 194 -18.55 -13.05 -9.51
C MET A 194 -19.45 -14.28 -9.69
N PHE A 195 -19.00 -15.47 -9.33
CA PHE A 195 -19.82 -16.68 -9.27
C PHE A 195 -20.82 -16.67 -8.11
N SER A 196 -20.42 -16.15 -6.95
CA SER A 196 -21.23 -16.24 -5.72
C SER A 196 -22.19 -15.07 -5.51
N VAL A 197 -21.85 -13.87 -6.01
CA VAL A 197 -22.69 -12.67 -5.82
C VAL A 197 -24.10 -12.80 -6.40
N PRO A 198 -24.32 -13.29 -7.63
CA PRO A 198 -25.67 -13.43 -8.19
C PRO A 198 -26.50 -14.53 -7.49
N ARG A 199 -25.85 -15.45 -6.76
CA ARG A 199 -26.47 -16.49 -5.93
C ARG A 199 -26.89 -15.99 -4.54
N GLY A 200 -26.59 -14.72 -4.19
CA GLY A 200 -26.90 -14.12 -2.88
C GLY A 200 -25.76 -14.22 -1.85
N TYR A 201 -24.64 -14.89 -2.16
CA TYR A 201 -23.48 -15.00 -1.26
C TYR A 201 -22.53 -13.83 -1.46
N GLY A 202 -22.93 -12.66 -0.98
CA GLY A 202 -22.20 -11.41 -1.20
C GLY A 202 -21.13 -11.05 -0.17
N ASP A 203 -21.06 -11.76 0.98
CA ASP A 203 -20.20 -11.36 2.12
C ASP A 203 -18.71 -11.35 1.75
N GLY A 204 -18.25 -12.33 0.99
CA GLY A 204 -16.86 -12.37 0.50
C GLY A 204 -16.52 -11.19 -0.41
N PHE A 205 -17.46 -10.81 -1.27
CA PHE A 205 -17.30 -9.65 -2.15
C PHE A 205 -17.26 -8.32 -1.35
N ILE A 206 -18.11 -8.17 -0.34
CA ILE A 206 -18.10 -7.01 0.55
C ILE A 206 -16.77 -6.91 1.29
N GLN A 207 -16.26 -8.03 1.79
CA GLN A 207 -14.94 -8.09 2.44
C GLN A 207 -13.83 -7.71 1.48
N TRP A 208 -13.89 -8.20 0.24
CA TRP A 208 -12.97 -7.83 -0.82
C TRP A 208 -13.02 -6.31 -1.13
N CYS A 209 -14.21 -5.71 -1.21
CA CYS A 209 -14.35 -4.26 -1.38
C CYS A 209 -13.66 -3.48 -0.25
N LYS A 210 -13.85 -3.91 1.02
CA LYS A 210 -13.19 -3.30 2.17
C LYS A 210 -11.67 -3.39 2.06
N GLN A 211 -11.13 -4.52 1.60
CA GLN A 211 -9.68 -4.70 1.40
C GLN A 211 -9.14 -3.75 0.32
N VAL A 212 -9.83 -3.62 -0.81
CA VAL A 212 -9.43 -2.69 -1.89
C VAL A 212 -9.42 -1.24 -1.39
N VAL A 213 -10.51 -0.80 -0.74
CA VAL A 213 -10.60 0.55 -0.16
C VAL A 213 -9.51 0.77 0.88
N GLY A 214 -9.31 -0.20 1.78
CA GLY A 214 -8.28 -0.15 2.80
C GLY A 214 -6.88 -0.02 2.22
N LEU A 215 -6.58 -0.76 1.15
CA LEU A 215 -5.29 -0.72 0.46
C LEU A 215 -5.01 0.67 -0.12
N CYS A 216 -5.99 1.28 -0.79
CA CYS A 216 -5.86 2.62 -1.38
C CYS A 216 -5.74 3.70 -0.30
N LEU A 217 -6.60 3.65 0.72
CA LEU A 217 -6.61 4.63 1.82
C LEU A 217 -5.30 4.59 2.63
N THR A 218 -4.78 3.40 2.93
CA THR A 218 -3.52 3.28 3.67
C THR A 218 -2.32 3.78 2.86
N ALA A 219 -2.33 3.67 1.54
CA ALA A 219 -1.30 4.25 0.67
C ALA A 219 -1.25 5.78 0.83
N PHE A 220 -2.40 6.41 0.66
CA PHE A 220 -2.58 7.83 0.82
C PHE A 220 -2.14 8.33 2.22
N LEU A 221 -2.67 7.71 3.29
CA LEU A 221 -2.36 8.11 4.67
C LEU A 221 -0.88 7.95 5.00
N GLN A 222 -0.24 6.86 4.58
CA GLN A 222 1.19 6.65 4.86
C GLN A 222 2.06 7.72 4.21
N ALA A 223 1.81 8.04 2.96
CA ALA A 223 2.55 9.08 2.27
C ALA A 223 2.31 10.46 2.90
N THR A 224 1.07 10.78 3.24
CA THR A 224 0.70 12.04 3.90
C THR A 224 1.41 12.21 5.25
N ILE A 225 1.36 11.20 6.12
CA ILE A 225 2.01 11.28 7.45
C ILE A 225 3.53 11.33 7.30
N LEU A 226 4.10 10.65 6.31
CA LEU A 226 5.53 10.70 6.04
C LEU A 226 5.96 12.12 5.62
N VAL A 227 5.22 12.77 4.71
CA VAL A 227 5.49 14.15 4.28
C VAL A 227 5.28 15.14 5.43
N ALA A 228 4.20 15.01 6.20
CA ALA A 228 3.96 15.83 7.38
C ALA A 228 5.10 15.69 8.40
N GLY A 229 5.58 14.45 8.64
CA GLY A 229 6.73 14.19 9.49
C GLY A 229 8.00 14.87 8.98
N LEU A 230 8.23 14.88 7.68
CA LEU A 230 9.37 15.56 7.06
C LEU A 230 9.31 17.09 7.26
N MET A 231 8.11 17.68 7.12
CA MET A 231 7.93 19.13 7.35
C MET A 231 8.19 19.50 8.81
N VAL A 232 7.65 18.72 9.75
CA VAL A 232 7.88 18.94 11.20
C VAL A 232 9.33 18.67 11.59
N PHE A 233 10.00 17.76 10.91
CA PHE A 233 11.41 17.44 11.16
C PHE A 233 12.33 18.66 11.03
N LYS A 234 12.00 19.57 10.14
CA LYS A 234 12.74 20.82 9.91
C LYS A 234 12.86 21.66 11.18
N ASP A 235 11.77 21.78 11.96
CA ASP A 235 11.70 22.62 13.15
C ASP A 235 11.88 21.83 14.45
N HIS A 236 11.37 20.58 14.48
CA HIS A 236 11.35 19.69 15.62
C HIS A 236 11.73 18.25 15.21
N ALA A 237 13.02 17.99 15.10
CA ALA A 237 13.54 16.75 14.52
C ALA A 237 13.01 15.46 15.19
N LEU A 238 12.95 15.39 16.50
CA LEU A 238 12.45 14.20 17.22
C LEU A 238 10.94 14.00 17.01
N LEU A 239 10.15 15.08 16.96
CA LEU A 239 8.72 15.01 16.72
C LEU A 239 8.43 14.59 15.27
N GLY A 240 9.15 15.19 14.31
CA GLY A 240 9.08 14.81 12.89
C GLY A 240 9.44 13.34 12.67
N LEU A 241 10.50 12.87 13.31
CA LEU A 241 10.91 11.46 13.27
C LEU A 241 9.83 10.54 13.85
N GLY A 242 9.20 10.92 14.96
CA GLY A 242 8.08 10.18 15.56
C GLY A 242 6.90 10.05 14.59
N LEU A 243 6.54 11.14 13.88
CA LEU A 243 5.51 11.11 12.84
C LEU A 243 5.90 10.22 11.67
N MET A 244 7.14 10.29 11.18
CA MET A 244 7.61 9.44 10.07
C MET A 244 7.56 7.95 10.44
N LEU A 245 7.96 7.60 11.67
CA LEU A 245 7.88 6.23 12.17
C LEU A 245 6.43 5.75 12.30
N SER A 246 5.52 6.64 12.72
CA SER A 246 4.09 6.31 12.86
C SER A 246 3.41 6.00 11.53
N ALA A 247 3.93 6.51 10.39
CA ALA A 247 3.46 6.14 9.07
C ALA A 247 3.52 4.63 8.81
N GLY A 248 4.50 3.95 9.41
CA GLY A 248 4.65 2.50 9.34
C GLY A 248 3.56 1.70 10.09
N GLU A 249 2.81 2.33 10.98
CA GLU A 249 1.76 1.69 11.80
C GLU A 249 0.35 1.83 11.19
N ILE A 250 0.18 2.68 10.17
CA ILE A 250 -1.12 2.95 9.52
C ILE A 250 -1.81 1.67 9.04
N PRO A 251 -1.14 0.69 8.38
CA PRO A 251 -1.80 -0.54 7.96
C PRO A 251 -2.36 -1.35 9.13
N ARG A 252 -1.67 -1.35 10.28
CA ARG A 252 -2.13 -2.03 11.50
C ARG A 252 -3.38 -1.36 12.07
N ILE A 253 -3.38 -0.03 12.10
CA ILE A 253 -4.54 0.75 12.58
C ILE A 253 -5.72 0.56 11.64
N ALA A 254 -5.52 0.63 10.32
CA ALA A 254 -6.57 0.40 9.34
C ALA A 254 -7.18 -1.00 9.46
N GLY A 255 -6.34 -2.02 9.73
CA GLY A 255 -6.80 -3.39 10.00
C GLY A 255 -7.72 -3.49 11.22
N ALA A 256 -7.49 -2.71 12.27
CA ALA A 256 -8.34 -2.67 13.45
C ALA A 256 -9.76 -2.13 13.14
N PHE A 257 -9.91 -1.30 12.10
CA PHE A 257 -11.20 -0.82 11.59
C PHE A 257 -11.85 -1.74 10.54
N GLY A 258 -11.34 -2.97 10.38
CA GLY A 258 -11.87 -3.92 9.40
C GLY A 258 -11.46 -3.64 7.96
N LEU A 259 -10.53 -2.71 7.74
CA LEU A 259 -9.87 -2.46 6.48
C LEU A 259 -8.59 -3.32 6.44
N ASP A 260 -8.74 -4.63 6.27
CA ASP A 260 -7.60 -5.54 6.31
C ASP A 260 -6.67 -5.32 5.11
N THR A 261 -5.59 -4.58 5.36
CA THR A 261 -4.51 -4.32 4.41
C THR A 261 -3.28 -5.17 4.74
N THR A 262 -3.39 -6.03 5.76
CA THR A 262 -2.28 -6.86 6.19
C THR A 262 -2.04 -7.98 5.19
N THR A 263 -1.16 -7.72 4.24
CA THR A 263 -0.37 -8.75 3.59
C THR A 263 0.62 -9.32 4.61
N ARG A 264 0.12 -9.96 5.65
CA ARG A 264 0.92 -10.89 6.44
C ARG A 264 1.18 -12.11 5.57
N THR A 265 2.11 -11.99 4.64
CA THR A 265 2.88 -13.14 4.22
C THR A 265 3.63 -13.59 5.48
N ASN A 266 3.02 -14.49 6.23
CA ASN A 266 3.73 -15.23 7.24
C ASN A 266 4.79 -16.03 6.47
N ILE A 267 6.00 -15.49 6.40
CA ILE A 267 7.16 -16.17 5.78
C ILE A 267 7.30 -17.55 6.43
N SER A 268 6.98 -17.68 7.72
CA SER A 268 6.90 -18.96 8.41
C SER A 268 5.87 -19.91 7.78
N SER A 269 4.66 -19.46 7.44
CA SER A 269 3.66 -20.36 6.81
C SER A 269 4.08 -20.77 5.38
N ALA A 270 4.70 -19.88 4.61
CA ALA A 270 5.26 -20.21 3.30
C ALA A 270 6.41 -21.21 3.41
N VAL A 271 7.28 -21.06 4.41
CA VAL A 271 8.36 -22.03 4.69
C VAL A 271 7.79 -23.37 5.11
N TYR A 272 6.78 -23.40 6.00
CA TYR A 272 6.12 -24.66 6.40
C TYR A 272 5.42 -25.33 5.21
N THR A 273 4.77 -24.57 4.32
CA THR A 273 4.13 -25.13 3.12
C THR A 273 5.16 -25.68 2.15
N ALA A 274 6.28 -24.98 1.93
CA ALA A 274 7.38 -25.47 1.10
C ALA A 274 8.02 -26.71 1.71
N GLN A 275 8.22 -26.75 3.01
CA GLN A 275 8.80 -27.89 3.73
C GLN A 275 7.88 -29.12 3.71
N SER A 276 6.56 -28.93 3.84
CA SER A 276 5.57 -30.01 3.70
C SER A 276 5.49 -30.54 2.26
N ALA A 277 5.58 -29.66 1.25
CA ALA A 277 5.64 -30.07 -0.15
C ALA A 277 6.90 -30.92 -0.45
N VAL A 278 8.07 -30.51 0.08
CA VAL A 278 9.32 -31.26 -0.06
C VAL A 278 9.25 -32.60 0.66
N SER A 279 8.66 -32.66 1.86
CA SER A 279 8.48 -33.92 2.61
C SER A 279 7.53 -34.87 1.87
N MET A 280 6.44 -34.36 1.31
CA MET A 280 5.49 -35.14 0.51
C MET A 280 6.13 -35.69 -0.76
N ALA A 281 6.91 -34.86 -1.46
CA ALA A 281 7.67 -35.31 -2.64
C ALA A 281 8.68 -36.40 -2.30
N ARG A 282 9.37 -36.32 -1.15
CA ARG A 282 10.28 -37.37 -0.67
C ARG A 282 9.55 -38.68 -0.34
N THR A 283 8.37 -38.58 0.29
CA THR A 283 7.55 -39.76 0.63
C THR A 283 7.06 -40.46 -0.63
N VAL A 284 6.61 -39.71 -1.63
CA VAL A 284 6.18 -40.27 -2.93
C VAL A 284 7.36 -40.92 -3.66
N ALA A 285 8.53 -40.28 -3.67
CA ALA A 285 9.73 -40.85 -4.29
C ALA A 285 10.26 -42.09 -3.56
N ALA A 286 10.05 -42.21 -2.25
CA ALA A 286 10.39 -43.40 -1.47
C ALA A 286 9.39 -44.56 -1.68
N ALA A 287 8.13 -44.23 -1.96
CA ALA A 287 7.09 -45.25 -2.24
C ALA A 287 7.12 -45.79 -3.68
N ALA A 288 7.84 -45.09 -4.57
CA ALA A 288 8.03 -45.48 -5.98
C ALA A 288 9.29 -46.32 -6.23
N LYS A 289 10.06 -46.67 -5.18
CA LYS A 289 11.17 -47.61 -5.16
C LYS A 289 10.74 -48.91 -4.50
#